data_dbc25ab5f6e62f5b696c4c0d408b8b9a
#
_entry.id   dbc25ab5f6e62f5b696c4c0d408b8b9a
#
_cell.length_a   1.000
_cell.length_b   1.000
_cell.length_c   1.000
_cell.angle_alpha   90.00
_cell.angle_beta   90.00
_cell.angle_gamma   90.00
#
_symmetry.space_group_name_H-M   'P 1'
#
loop_
_entity.id
_entity.type
_entity.pdbx_description
1 polymer ?
#
loop_
_entity_poly.entity_id
_entity_poly.type
_entity_poly.pdbx_seq_one_letter_code
_entity_poly.pdbx_strand_id
1 'polypeptide(L)'
;MKRLHASIRFILSIALLAAGVFAGTLGIAPQAQAQSTRVFEMRTYTTHEGKLDDLQARFRNHTTKFFEKHGMTNVGYWVPRDQPNTLVYILAYPSRDAATKAWDGFRKDEGWIAARKASEANGPIVTKVQSVFMDPTNFSGLK
;
A
#
# COMPACT_ATOMS: atom_id res chain seq x y z
N MET A 1 -61.37 30.96 -75.45
CA MET A 1 -61.77 29.56 -75.75
C MET A 1 -60.54 28.66 -75.80
N LYS A 2 -60.69 27.47 -75.33
CA LYS A 2 -59.78 26.34 -75.28
C LYS A 2 -58.87 26.20 -74.03
N ARG A 3 -59.30 25.30 -73.22
CA ARG A 3 -58.70 24.75 -72.05
C ARG A 3 -57.56 23.78 -72.50
N LEU A 4 -56.47 23.85 -71.84
CA LEU A 4 -55.41 22.81 -71.90
C LEU A 4 -55.15 22.22 -70.57
N HIS A 5 -55.45 20.96 -70.37
CA HIS A 5 -55.19 20.18 -69.16
C HIS A 5 -53.77 19.68 -69.23
N ALA A 6 -52.98 20.02 -68.21
CA ALA A 6 -51.66 19.44 -68.04
C ALA A 6 -51.72 18.43 -66.86
N SER A 7 -51.56 17.19 -67.20
CA SER A 7 -51.48 16.07 -66.23
C SER A 7 -50.14 16.06 -65.48
N ILE A 8 -50.17 16.21 -64.20
CA ILE A 8 -49.00 16.08 -63.34
C ILE A 8 -48.85 14.58 -63.00
N ARG A 9 -47.79 13.98 -63.49
CA ARG A 9 -47.36 12.62 -63.07
C ARG A 9 -46.53 12.73 -61.79
N PHE A 10 -47.04 12.20 -60.67
CA PHE A 10 -46.32 11.97 -59.44
C PHE A 10 -45.39 10.77 -59.65
N ILE A 11 -44.08 11.04 -59.56
CA ILE A 11 -43.06 9.98 -59.47
C ILE A 11 -42.78 9.81 -57.96
N LEU A 12 -43.19 8.67 -57.41
CA LEU A 12 -42.95 8.30 -56.05
C LEU A 12 -41.51 7.68 -55.98
N SER A 13 -40.54 8.48 -55.52
CA SER A 13 -39.20 7.98 -55.24
C SER A 13 -39.16 7.34 -53.86
N ILE A 14 -39.09 6.05 -53.77
CA ILE A 14 -38.84 5.30 -52.53
C ILE A 14 -37.37 5.41 -52.22
N ALA A 15 -36.99 6.24 -51.20
CA ALA A 15 -35.67 6.26 -50.66
C ALA A 15 -35.53 5.14 -49.61
N LEU A 16 -34.73 4.15 -49.94
CA LEU A 16 -34.37 3.06 -49.04
C LEU A 16 -33.34 3.57 -48.04
N LEU A 17 -33.76 3.80 -46.81
CA LEU A 17 -32.85 4.16 -45.70
C LEU A 17 -32.19 2.88 -45.20
N ALA A 18 -30.95 2.62 -45.57
CA ALA A 18 -30.13 1.57 -44.98
C ALA A 18 -29.64 2.06 -43.62
N ALA A 19 -30.29 1.63 -42.53
CA ALA A 19 -29.82 1.84 -41.19
C ALA A 19 -28.59 0.94 -40.94
N GLY A 20 -27.39 1.51 -41.10
CA GLY A 20 -26.14 0.87 -40.70
C GLY A 20 -26.06 0.81 -39.18
N VAL A 21 -26.21 -0.41 -38.61
CA VAL A 21 -25.93 -0.68 -37.22
C VAL A 21 -24.41 -0.66 -37.05
N PHE A 22 -23.89 0.50 -36.58
CA PHE A 22 -22.50 0.60 -36.17
C PHE A 22 -22.40 -0.06 -34.78
N ALA A 23 -22.08 -1.37 -34.74
CA ALA A 23 -21.72 -2.05 -33.52
C ALA A 23 -20.35 -1.49 -33.03
N GLY A 24 -20.37 -0.42 -32.28
CA GLY A 24 -19.20 0.08 -31.60
C GLY A 24 -18.75 -0.97 -30.57
N THR A 25 -17.69 -1.72 -30.89
CA THR A 25 -16.96 -2.49 -29.87
C THR A 25 -16.33 -1.47 -28.93
N LEU A 26 -16.95 -1.28 -27.76
CA LEU A 26 -16.31 -0.61 -26.62
C LEU A 26 -15.10 -1.48 -26.25
N GLY A 27 -13.96 -1.14 -26.81
CA GLY A 27 -12.69 -1.70 -26.39
C GLY A 27 -12.50 -1.37 -24.91
N ILE A 28 -12.66 -2.38 -24.06
CA ILE A 28 -12.25 -2.29 -22.67
C ILE A 28 -10.72 -2.16 -22.71
N ALA A 29 -10.22 -0.92 -22.63
CA ALA A 29 -8.80 -0.68 -22.45
C ALA A 29 -8.37 -1.46 -21.20
N PRO A 30 -7.29 -2.26 -21.25
CA PRO A 30 -6.79 -2.90 -20.06
C PRO A 30 -6.47 -1.78 -19.05
N GLN A 31 -7.19 -1.77 -17.92
CA GLN A 31 -6.84 -0.91 -16.80
C GLN A 31 -5.44 -1.36 -16.39
N ALA A 32 -4.43 -0.51 -16.68
CA ALA A 32 -3.13 -0.67 -16.10
C ALA A 32 -3.35 -0.65 -14.58
N GLN A 33 -3.21 -1.80 -13.94
CA GLN A 33 -3.23 -1.87 -12.48
C GLN A 33 -2.13 -0.93 -12.00
N ALA A 34 -2.52 0.16 -11.37
CA ALA A 34 -1.58 1.08 -10.75
C ALA A 34 -0.72 0.23 -9.81
N GLN A 35 0.55 0.08 -10.17
CA GLN A 35 1.50 -0.67 -9.38
C GLN A 35 1.56 0.04 -8.01
N SER A 36 1.25 -0.69 -6.95
CA SER A 36 1.28 -0.14 -5.60
C SER A 36 2.64 0.52 -5.37
N THR A 37 2.63 1.82 -5.06
CA THR A 37 3.86 2.54 -4.66
C THR A 37 4.29 2.18 -3.24
N ARG A 38 3.54 1.28 -2.60
CA ARG A 38 3.77 0.87 -1.22
C ARG A 38 5.12 0.19 -1.09
N VAL A 39 5.89 0.62 -0.09
CA VAL A 39 7.17 0.01 0.24
C VAL A 39 7.09 -0.70 1.59
N PHE A 40 7.87 -1.74 1.74
CA PHE A 40 7.97 -2.51 2.97
C PHE A 40 9.37 -2.33 3.58
N GLU A 41 9.45 -2.35 4.90
CA GLU A 41 10.71 -2.33 5.61
C GLU A 41 10.78 -3.54 6.53
N MET A 42 11.68 -4.46 6.25
CA MET A 42 12.01 -5.54 7.17
C MET A 42 13.08 -5.06 8.14
N ARG A 43 12.81 -5.22 9.43
CA ARG A 43 13.76 -4.88 10.49
C ARG A 43 14.07 -6.10 11.32
N THR A 44 15.36 -6.28 11.61
CA THR A 44 15.87 -7.33 12.48
C THR A 44 16.53 -6.69 13.69
N TYR A 45 16.01 -6.98 14.86
CA TYR A 45 16.54 -6.53 16.13
C TYR A 45 17.21 -7.71 16.83
N THR A 46 18.49 -7.54 17.20
CA THR A 46 19.18 -8.47 18.08
C THR A 46 19.22 -7.87 19.48
N THR A 47 18.82 -8.64 20.49
CA THR A 47 18.83 -8.22 21.90
C THR A 47 20.10 -8.70 22.61
N HIS A 48 20.34 -8.12 23.78
CA HIS A 48 21.21 -8.79 24.77
C HIS A 48 20.57 -10.12 25.19
N GLU A 49 21.37 -11.05 25.67
CA GLU A 49 20.89 -12.34 26.15
C GLU A 49 19.84 -12.16 27.25
N GLY A 50 18.75 -12.93 27.15
CA GLY A 50 17.61 -12.87 28.08
C GLY A 50 16.74 -11.61 27.96
N LYS A 51 16.98 -10.71 26.98
CA LYS A 51 16.22 -9.46 26.82
C LYS A 51 15.13 -9.49 25.74
N LEU A 52 14.90 -10.64 25.10
CA LEU A 52 13.90 -10.74 24.06
C LEU A 52 12.48 -10.52 24.60
N ASP A 53 12.16 -11.06 25.79
CA ASP A 53 10.83 -10.89 26.41
C ASP A 53 10.57 -9.42 26.78
N ASP A 54 11.59 -8.71 27.27
CA ASP A 54 11.50 -7.26 27.53
C ASP A 54 11.23 -6.48 26.24
N LEU A 55 11.89 -6.86 25.13
CA LEU A 55 11.65 -6.27 23.81
C LEU A 55 10.22 -6.53 23.33
N GLN A 56 9.76 -7.77 23.42
CA GLN A 56 8.40 -8.14 23.03
C GLN A 56 7.33 -7.42 23.87
N ALA A 57 7.55 -7.29 25.19
CA ALA A 57 6.67 -6.52 26.07
C ALA A 57 6.60 -5.05 25.63
N ARG A 58 7.74 -4.41 25.34
CA ARG A 58 7.78 -3.03 24.81
C ARG A 58 7.03 -2.91 23.49
N PHE A 59 7.19 -3.86 22.57
CA PHE A 59 6.47 -3.85 21.30
C PHE A 59 4.97 -3.97 21.49
N ARG A 60 4.51 -4.95 22.26
CA ARG A 60 3.10 -5.24 22.53
C ARG A 60 2.40 -4.08 23.22
N ASN A 61 3.04 -3.48 24.20
CA ASN A 61 2.40 -2.47 25.06
C ASN A 61 2.50 -1.06 24.47
N HIS A 62 3.54 -0.76 23.69
CA HIS A 62 3.88 0.60 23.28
C HIS A 62 4.22 0.72 21.79
N THR A 63 5.27 0.03 21.30
CA THR A 63 5.89 0.33 20.02
C THR A 63 4.92 0.25 18.84
N THR A 64 4.09 -0.78 18.77
CA THR A 64 3.11 -0.98 17.68
C THR A 64 2.12 0.19 17.56
N LYS A 65 1.65 0.72 18.69
CA LYS A 65 0.74 1.88 18.74
C LYS A 65 1.44 3.16 18.29
N PHE A 66 2.71 3.35 18.65
CA PHE A 66 3.48 4.49 18.19
C PHE A 66 3.81 4.40 16.70
N PHE A 67 4.03 3.21 16.17
CA PHE A 67 4.17 3.01 14.72
C PHE A 67 2.90 3.46 13.98
N GLU A 68 1.73 3.02 14.41
CA GLU A 68 0.44 3.44 13.84
C GLU A 68 0.22 4.95 13.94
N LYS A 69 0.50 5.53 15.11
CA LYS A 69 0.41 6.99 15.34
C LYS A 69 1.21 7.80 14.31
N HIS A 70 2.35 7.26 13.88
CA HIS A 70 3.23 7.91 12.89
C HIS A 70 3.03 7.42 11.45
N GLY A 71 1.93 6.71 11.15
CA GLY A 71 1.57 6.31 9.80
C GLY A 71 2.33 5.11 9.27
N MET A 72 2.94 4.31 10.14
CA MET A 72 3.54 3.03 9.80
C MET A 72 2.49 1.92 9.91
N THR A 73 2.36 1.07 8.92
CA THR A 73 1.47 -0.09 8.99
C THR A 73 2.22 -1.30 9.56
N ASN A 74 1.73 -1.84 10.67
CA ASN A 74 2.25 -3.08 11.24
C ASN A 74 1.84 -4.27 10.35
N VAL A 75 2.79 -4.96 9.70
CA VAL A 75 2.53 -6.12 8.83
C VAL A 75 2.62 -7.42 9.63
N GLY A 76 3.70 -7.59 10.39
CA GLY A 76 3.86 -8.79 11.22
C GLY A 76 5.18 -8.80 11.99
N TYR A 77 5.27 -9.74 12.95
CA TYR A 77 6.35 -9.87 13.92
C TYR A 77 6.68 -11.34 14.13
N TRP A 78 7.97 -11.70 14.08
CA TRP A 78 8.44 -13.07 14.20
C TRP A 78 9.68 -13.18 15.07
N VAL A 79 9.77 -14.26 15.81
CA VAL A 79 10.99 -14.72 16.46
C VAL A 79 11.53 -15.93 15.66
N PRO A 80 12.70 -15.81 15.02
CA PRO A 80 13.29 -16.94 14.30
C PRO A 80 13.61 -18.10 15.28
N ARG A 81 13.27 -19.33 14.88
CA ARG A 81 13.46 -20.52 15.75
C ARG A 81 14.90 -20.75 16.15
N ASP A 82 15.82 -20.45 15.22
CA ASP A 82 17.25 -20.71 15.39
C ASP A 82 18.05 -19.48 15.86
N GLN A 83 17.35 -18.38 16.22
CA GLN A 83 17.97 -17.14 16.68
C GLN A 83 17.20 -16.60 17.91
N PRO A 84 17.45 -17.14 19.11
CA PRO A 84 16.61 -16.93 20.29
C PRO A 84 16.56 -15.48 20.79
N ASN A 85 17.56 -14.65 20.45
CA ASN A 85 17.63 -13.24 20.88
C ASN A 85 17.25 -12.27 19.75
N THR A 86 16.40 -12.71 18.80
CA THR A 86 16.12 -11.96 17.60
C THR A 86 14.62 -11.72 17.42
N LEU A 87 14.23 -10.48 17.14
CA LEU A 87 12.90 -10.11 16.67
C LEU A 87 13.02 -9.60 15.23
N VAL A 88 12.28 -10.22 14.32
CA VAL A 88 12.11 -9.75 12.94
C VAL A 88 10.71 -9.18 12.81
N TYR A 89 10.58 -8.03 12.15
CA TYR A 89 9.26 -7.49 11.85
C TYR A 89 9.25 -6.73 10.53
N ILE A 90 8.06 -6.58 9.98
CA ILE A 90 7.85 -5.86 8.72
C ILE A 90 6.85 -4.73 8.97
N LEU A 91 7.21 -3.55 8.51
CA LEU A 91 6.37 -2.38 8.40
C LEU A 91 6.08 -2.09 6.93
N ALA A 92 4.96 -1.42 6.66
CA ALA A 92 4.67 -0.94 5.32
C ALA A 92 4.31 0.54 5.35
N TYR A 93 4.61 1.23 4.24
CA TYR A 93 4.43 2.67 4.06
C TYR A 93 3.85 2.96 2.67
N PRO A 94 3.13 4.08 2.49
CA PRO A 94 2.67 4.49 1.15
C PRO A 94 3.82 4.76 0.17
N SER A 95 4.98 5.21 0.66
CA SER A 95 6.17 5.49 -0.16
C SER A 95 7.44 5.52 0.71
N ARG A 96 8.60 5.57 0.07
CA ARG A 96 9.89 5.73 0.75
C ARG A 96 9.99 7.05 1.53
N ASP A 97 9.46 8.13 0.97
CA ASP A 97 9.42 9.44 1.64
C ASP A 97 8.50 9.43 2.86
N ALA A 98 7.35 8.74 2.75
CA ALA A 98 6.45 8.55 3.90
C ALA A 98 7.15 7.79 5.03
N ALA A 99 7.95 6.76 4.72
CA ALA A 99 8.74 6.03 5.71
C ALA A 99 9.74 6.96 6.42
N THR A 100 10.45 7.80 5.67
CA THR A 100 11.40 8.76 6.25
C THR A 100 10.72 9.71 7.24
N LYS A 101 9.59 10.31 6.83
CA LYS A 101 8.81 11.21 7.69
C LYS A 101 8.27 10.50 8.93
N ALA A 102 7.76 9.29 8.76
CA ALA A 102 7.22 8.47 9.85
C ALA A 102 8.29 8.16 10.90
N TRP A 103 9.48 7.75 10.47
CA TRP A 103 10.61 7.50 11.37
C TRP A 103 11.11 8.77 12.06
N ASP A 104 11.11 9.92 11.38
CA ASP A 104 11.50 11.19 11.96
C ASP A 104 10.52 11.63 13.07
N GLY A 105 9.22 11.48 12.82
CA GLY A 105 8.20 11.75 13.83
C GLY A 105 8.29 10.81 15.03
N PHE A 106 8.39 9.50 14.75
CA PHE A 106 8.49 8.47 15.78
C PHE A 106 9.69 8.69 16.73
N ARG A 107 10.87 8.98 16.17
CA ARG A 107 12.08 9.21 17.00
C ARG A 107 11.99 10.42 17.90
N LYS A 108 11.18 11.42 17.55
CA LYS A 108 10.98 12.67 18.29
C LYS A 108 9.77 12.61 19.22
N ASP A 109 8.98 11.55 19.17
CA ASP A 109 7.77 11.42 19.99
C ASP A 109 8.14 11.25 21.46
N GLU A 110 7.74 12.21 22.30
CA GLU A 110 8.05 12.22 23.74
C GLU A 110 7.47 11.00 24.46
N GLY A 111 6.27 10.54 24.07
CA GLY A 111 5.65 9.35 24.62
C GLY A 111 6.46 8.08 24.29
N TRP A 112 6.95 7.97 23.04
CA TRP A 112 7.86 6.90 22.65
C TRP A 112 9.18 6.94 23.42
N ILE A 113 9.79 8.13 23.53
CA ILE A 113 11.04 8.32 24.27
C ILE A 113 10.88 7.89 25.72
N ALA A 114 9.79 8.29 26.38
CA ALA A 114 9.47 7.90 27.75
C ALA A 114 9.25 6.38 27.89
N ALA A 115 8.47 5.77 27.00
CA ALA A 115 8.20 4.32 27.01
C ALA A 115 9.48 3.50 26.78
N ARG A 116 10.32 3.94 25.85
CA ARG A 116 11.63 3.31 25.62
C ARG A 116 12.52 3.41 26.85
N LYS A 117 12.66 4.60 27.43
CA LYS A 117 13.48 4.83 28.66
C LYS A 117 12.99 3.95 29.82
N ALA A 118 11.69 3.88 30.03
CA ALA A 118 11.10 3.04 31.08
C ALA A 118 11.41 1.55 30.87
N SER A 119 11.31 1.06 29.62
CA SER A 119 11.61 -0.33 29.28
C SER A 119 13.09 -0.70 29.43
N GLU A 120 13.99 0.29 29.39
CA GLU A 120 15.44 0.14 29.51
C GLU A 120 15.98 0.50 30.90
N ALA A 121 15.10 0.63 31.92
CA ALA A 121 15.50 0.97 33.29
C ALA A 121 16.50 -0.04 33.90
N ASN A 122 16.44 -1.30 33.47
CA ASN A 122 17.35 -2.36 33.87
C ASN A 122 18.45 -2.66 32.82
N GLY A 123 18.85 -1.62 32.09
CA GLY A 123 19.87 -1.71 31.05
C GLY A 123 19.30 -1.79 29.62
N PRO A 124 20.18 -1.64 28.62
CA PRO A 124 19.80 -1.66 27.22
C PRO A 124 19.23 -3.02 26.80
N ILE A 125 18.21 -2.98 25.96
CA ILE A 125 17.57 -4.21 25.46
C ILE A 125 18.19 -4.65 24.14
N VAL A 126 18.43 -3.70 23.21
CA VAL A 126 18.82 -3.99 21.82
C VAL A 126 20.31 -3.72 21.61
N THR A 127 21.01 -4.68 21.03
CA THR A 127 22.44 -4.57 20.67
C THR A 127 22.63 -4.13 19.22
N LYS A 128 21.74 -4.60 18.31
CA LYS A 128 21.85 -4.37 16.87
C LYS A 128 20.49 -4.20 16.21
N VAL A 129 20.46 -3.30 15.26
CA VAL A 129 19.29 -3.11 14.36
C VAL A 129 19.77 -3.16 12.92
N GLN A 130 19.11 -4.00 12.12
CA GLN A 130 19.27 -4.04 10.67
C GLN A 130 17.94 -3.63 10.03
N SER A 131 18.00 -2.95 8.89
CA SER A 131 16.82 -2.52 8.14
C SER A 131 17.06 -2.73 6.66
N VAL A 132 16.07 -3.32 5.97
CA VAL A 132 16.06 -3.54 4.53
C VAL A 132 14.73 -3.05 3.98
N PHE A 133 14.77 -2.12 3.03
CA PHE A 133 13.57 -1.71 2.29
C PHE A 133 13.36 -2.64 1.09
N MET A 134 12.10 -2.94 0.82
CA MET A 134 11.70 -3.91 -0.20
C MET A 134 10.51 -3.36 -0.99
N ASP A 135 10.54 -3.54 -2.29
CA ASP A 135 9.40 -3.33 -3.17
C ASP A 135 8.68 -4.66 -3.41
N PRO A 136 7.33 -4.68 -3.41
CA PRO A 136 6.60 -5.90 -3.70
C PRO A 136 6.77 -6.30 -5.17
N THR A 137 6.98 -7.59 -5.41
CA THR A 137 6.96 -8.12 -6.78
C THR A 137 5.53 -8.16 -7.33
N ASN A 138 5.38 -8.31 -8.66
CA ASN A 138 4.08 -8.40 -9.30
C ASN A 138 3.27 -9.65 -8.89
N PHE A 139 3.94 -10.68 -8.36
CA PHE A 139 3.33 -11.90 -7.83
C PHE A 139 3.25 -11.93 -6.29
N SER A 140 3.61 -10.84 -5.60
CA SER A 140 3.45 -10.75 -4.14
C SER A 140 1.99 -10.67 -3.74
N GLY A 141 1.59 -11.40 -2.69
CA GLY A 141 0.27 -11.29 -2.09
C GLY A 141 0.08 -10.01 -1.26
N LEU A 142 1.19 -9.37 -0.86
CA LEU A 142 1.21 -8.07 -0.18
C LEU A 142 1.67 -7.00 -1.16
N LYS A 143 0.85 -5.94 -1.30
CA LYS A 143 1.11 -4.80 -2.20
C LYS A 143 0.82 -3.48 -1.50
#